data_1eb2433444dd89d8a821678b58c66f7e
#
_entry.id   1eb2433444dd89d8a821678b58c66f7e
#
_cell.length_a   1.000
_cell.length_b   1.000
_cell.length_c   1.000
_cell.angle_alpha   90.00
_cell.angle_beta   90.00
_cell.angle_gamma   90.00
#
_symmetry.space_group_name_H-M   'P 1'
#
loop_
_entity.id
_entity.type
_entity.pdbx_description
1 polymer ?
#
loop_
_entity_poly.entity_id
_entity_poly.type
_entity_poly.pdbx_seq_one_letter_code
_entity_poly.pdbx_strand_id
1 'polypeptide(L)'
;GSSTITKFEYAKMLAASFSYLLIKQQDAVGLALFDNDIRYKIPPKSIPSHLNVLLTKMEQAQPGSKTNISKVLHHYAESINKRGLIIILSDLFDEPEKIINGLKHFRHRGHEVLVFQIFDEDELEFKFNKRTEFIDKETGERITTDPWHLRNKYLEKMKKFIDTINKGCRSNKIHHATINTNDSLDKALTEFLLKRKNI
;
A
#
# COMPACT_ATOMS: atom_id res chain seq x y z
N GLY A 1 1.48 6.70 15.64
CA GLY A 1 2.38 7.26 14.63
C GLY A 1 2.72 8.70 14.97
N SER A 2 3.81 9.19 14.43
CA SER A 2 4.30 10.57 14.63
C SER A 2 3.56 11.58 13.76
N SER A 3 2.92 11.11 12.69
CA SER A 3 2.21 11.97 11.75
C SER A 3 0.79 12.30 12.23
N THR A 4 0.32 13.48 11.85
CA THR A 4 -1.08 13.91 12.06
C THR A 4 -2.08 13.06 11.30
N ILE A 5 -1.62 12.30 10.29
CA ILE A 5 -2.45 11.49 9.39
C ILE A 5 -1.99 10.03 9.49
N THR A 6 -2.93 9.11 9.65
CA THR A 6 -2.61 7.67 9.68
C THR A 6 -2.23 7.16 8.28
N LYS A 7 -1.47 6.05 8.21
CA LYS A 7 -1.17 5.37 6.92
C LYS A 7 -2.43 5.07 6.10
N PHE A 8 -3.49 4.66 6.79
CA PHE A 8 -4.77 4.34 6.14
C PHE A 8 -5.46 5.58 5.56
N GLU A 9 -5.46 6.70 6.28
CA GLU A 9 -6.00 7.97 5.77
C GLU A 9 -5.17 8.49 4.61
N TYR A 10 -3.84 8.42 4.70
CA TYR A 10 -2.96 8.80 3.60
C TYR A 10 -3.23 7.94 2.35
N ALA A 11 -3.39 6.62 2.51
CA ALA A 11 -3.75 5.72 1.43
C ALA A 11 -5.10 6.09 0.79
N LYS A 12 -6.12 6.45 1.60
CA LYS A 12 -7.41 6.92 1.09
C LYS A 12 -7.28 8.20 0.26
N MET A 13 -6.48 9.16 0.74
CA MET A 13 -6.22 10.41 0.01
C MET A 13 -5.54 10.16 -1.33
N LEU A 14 -4.53 9.27 -1.38
CA LEU A 14 -3.88 8.86 -2.62
C LEU A 14 -4.85 8.16 -3.57
N ALA A 15 -5.63 7.20 -3.07
CA ALA A 15 -6.62 6.49 -3.87
C ALA A 15 -7.67 7.43 -4.45
N ALA A 16 -8.13 8.40 -3.68
CA ALA A 16 -9.06 9.45 -4.13
C ALA A 16 -8.45 10.31 -5.23
N SER A 17 -7.19 10.74 -5.05
CA SER A 17 -6.46 11.56 -6.02
C SER A 17 -6.23 10.82 -7.33
N PHE A 18 -5.80 9.56 -7.29
CA PHE A 18 -5.67 8.72 -8.48
C PHE A 18 -7.02 8.50 -9.17
N SER A 19 -8.07 8.21 -8.40
CA SER A 19 -9.41 8.02 -8.95
C SER A 19 -9.90 9.27 -9.69
N TYR A 20 -9.71 10.45 -9.10
CA TYR A 20 -10.06 11.73 -9.73
C TYR A 20 -9.29 11.95 -11.04
N LEU A 21 -7.97 11.78 -11.02
CA LEU A 21 -7.12 11.98 -12.21
C LEU A 21 -7.49 11.04 -13.35
N LEU A 22 -7.69 9.74 -13.03
CA LEU A 22 -7.99 8.72 -14.02
C LEU A 22 -9.39 8.90 -14.62
N ILE A 23 -10.41 9.17 -13.80
CA ILE A 23 -11.77 9.43 -14.30
C ILE A 23 -11.81 10.71 -15.15
N LYS A 24 -11.06 11.77 -14.77
CA LYS A 24 -10.93 12.99 -15.57
C LYS A 24 -10.31 12.72 -16.94
N GLN A 25 -9.45 11.70 -17.04
CA GLN A 25 -8.85 11.22 -18.29
C GLN A 25 -9.74 10.21 -19.04
N GLN A 26 -10.98 9.99 -18.56
CA GLN A 26 -11.94 9.04 -19.11
C GLN A 26 -11.52 7.55 -18.95
N ASP A 27 -10.56 7.27 -18.06
CA ASP A 27 -10.22 5.91 -17.70
C ASP A 27 -11.26 5.30 -16.75
N ALA A 28 -11.48 4.00 -16.88
CA ALA A 28 -12.36 3.27 -15.97
C ALA A 28 -11.62 2.93 -14.67
N VAL A 29 -12.16 3.38 -13.54
CA VAL A 29 -11.57 3.17 -12.20
C VAL A 29 -12.48 2.28 -11.37
N GLY A 30 -11.91 1.24 -10.78
CA GLY A 30 -12.53 0.41 -9.75
C GLY A 30 -11.81 0.57 -8.41
N LEU A 31 -12.40 0.04 -7.34
CA LEU A 31 -11.83 0.05 -6.00
C LEU A 31 -11.95 -1.32 -5.38
N ALA A 32 -10.89 -1.79 -4.72
CA ALA A 32 -10.93 -2.92 -3.82
C ALA A 32 -10.40 -2.50 -2.44
N LEU A 33 -11.18 -2.73 -1.41
CA LEU A 33 -10.78 -2.59 -0.01
C LEU A 33 -10.55 -3.98 0.57
N PHE A 34 -9.44 -4.19 1.21
CA PHE A 34 -9.04 -5.49 1.72
C PHE A 34 -8.37 -5.42 3.10
N ASP A 35 -8.45 -6.53 3.82
CA ASP A 35 -7.62 -6.90 4.97
C ASP A 35 -7.20 -8.37 4.85
N ASN A 36 -7.77 -9.28 5.62
CA ASN A 36 -7.58 -10.73 5.46
C ASN A 36 -8.29 -11.30 4.22
N ASP A 37 -9.24 -10.52 3.67
CA ASP A 37 -10.00 -10.85 2.46
C ASP A 37 -10.45 -9.54 1.78
N ILE A 38 -11.08 -9.65 0.62
CA ILE A 38 -11.65 -8.51 -0.09
C ILE A 38 -12.98 -8.14 0.57
N ARG A 39 -12.99 -7.02 1.31
CA ARG A 39 -14.19 -6.51 1.98
C ARG A 39 -15.18 -5.87 1.02
N TYR A 40 -14.65 -5.11 0.06
CA TYR A 40 -15.45 -4.41 -0.94
C TYR A 40 -14.75 -4.46 -2.28
N LYS A 41 -15.56 -4.66 -3.33
CA LYS A 41 -15.11 -4.59 -4.71
C LYS A 41 -16.11 -3.75 -5.49
N ILE A 42 -15.64 -2.63 -6.02
CA ILE A 42 -16.40 -1.76 -6.90
C ILE A 42 -15.84 -1.92 -8.31
N PRO A 43 -16.64 -2.40 -9.28
CA PRO A 43 -16.18 -2.60 -10.64
C PRO A 43 -15.79 -1.29 -11.31
N PRO A 44 -14.82 -1.31 -12.26
CA PRO A 44 -14.35 -0.11 -12.92
C PRO A 44 -15.41 0.49 -13.84
N LYS A 45 -15.58 1.83 -13.74
CA LYS A 45 -16.40 2.66 -14.64
C LYS A 45 -15.69 3.99 -14.90
N SER A 46 -15.95 4.61 -16.06
CA SER A 46 -15.32 5.88 -16.49
C SER A 46 -16.25 7.09 -16.39
N ILE A 47 -17.50 6.92 -15.94
CA ILE A 47 -18.47 8.01 -15.84
C ILE A 47 -18.14 8.92 -14.64
N PRO A 48 -18.26 10.26 -14.76
CA PRO A 48 -17.89 11.20 -13.68
C PRO A 48 -18.60 10.96 -12.35
N SER A 49 -19.88 10.58 -12.37
CA SER A 49 -20.65 10.27 -11.16
C SER A 49 -20.10 9.07 -10.37
N HIS A 50 -19.31 8.21 -11.01
CA HIS A 50 -18.68 7.07 -10.36
C HIS A 50 -17.64 7.48 -9.33
N LEU A 51 -17.01 8.65 -9.51
CA LEU A 51 -16.07 9.20 -8.53
C LEU A 51 -16.72 9.34 -7.15
N ASN A 52 -17.93 9.87 -7.07
CA ASN A 52 -18.63 10.03 -5.80
C ASN A 52 -18.87 8.68 -5.10
N VAL A 53 -19.16 7.62 -5.88
CA VAL A 53 -19.32 6.27 -5.32
C VAL A 53 -18.02 5.76 -4.71
N LEU A 54 -16.88 5.98 -5.39
CA LEU A 54 -15.57 5.59 -4.89
C LEU A 54 -15.20 6.37 -3.63
N LEU A 55 -15.36 7.71 -3.64
CA LEU A 55 -15.04 8.58 -2.51
C LEU A 55 -15.88 8.23 -1.27
N THR A 56 -17.19 8.06 -1.42
CA THR A 56 -18.06 7.66 -0.32
C THR A 56 -17.63 6.33 0.30
N LYS A 57 -17.23 5.35 -0.53
CA LYS A 57 -16.74 4.08 -0.01
C LYS A 57 -15.40 4.17 0.70
N MET A 58 -14.48 5.00 0.20
CA MET A 58 -13.21 5.27 0.87
C MET A 58 -13.42 5.98 2.21
N GLU A 59 -14.34 6.94 2.27
CA GLU A 59 -14.69 7.67 3.50
C GLU A 59 -15.25 6.72 4.59
N GLN A 60 -16.18 5.84 4.21
CA GLN A 60 -16.81 4.87 5.11
C GLN A 60 -15.85 3.73 5.53
N ALA A 61 -14.73 3.57 4.84
CA ALA A 61 -13.80 2.49 5.11
C ALA A 61 -13.11 2.66 6.47
N GLN A 62 -13.07 1.57 7.23
CA GLN A 62 -12.38 1.49 8.51
C GLN A 62 -11.19 0.54 8.39
N PRO A 63 -10.07 0.80 9.11
CA PRO A 63 -8.94 -0.12 9.13
C PRO A 63 -9.35 -1.49 9.67
N GLY A 64 -8.77 -2.54 9.09
CA GLY A 64 -8.94 -3.92 9.55
C GLY A 64 -8.02 -4.28 10.72
N SER A 65 -8.22 -5.46 11.30
CA SER A 65 -7.44 -5.93 12.46
C SER A 65 -6.19 -6.74 12.10
N LYS A 66 -6.24 -7.54 11.06
CA LYS A 66 -5.12 -8.37 10.57
C LYS A 66 -5.10 -8.35 9.06
N THR A 67 -3.91 -8.44 8.46
CA THR A 67 -3.78 -8.47 7.01
C THR A 67 -2.92 -9.65 6.58
N ASN A 68 -3.49 -10.57 5.80
CA ASN A 68 -2.75 -11.55 5.03
C ASN A 68 -2.75 -11.10 3.57
N ILE A 69 -1.88 -10.12 3.28
CA ILE A 69 -1.89 -9.44 1.99
C ILE A 69 -1.57 -10.39 0.83
N SER A 70 -0.68 -11.34 1.04
CA SER A 70 -0.27 -12.28 -0.02
C SER A 70 -1.44 -13.12 -0.51
N LYS A 71 -2.28 -13.65 0.40
CA LYS A 71 -3.48 -14.40 0.07
C LYS A 71 -4.48 -13.55 -0.70
N VAL A 72 -4.70 -12.32 -0.25
CA VAL A 72 -5.63 -11.38 -0.89
C VAL A 72 -5.18 -11.03 -2.29
N LEU A 73 -3.89 -10.73 -2.49
CA LEU A 73 -3.32 -10.41 -3.81
C LEU A 73 -3.52 -11.57 -4.80
N HIS A 74 -3.28 -12.80 -4.37
CA HIS A 74 -3.49 -14.00 -5.19
C HIS A 74 -4.95 -14.12 -5.63
N HIS A 75 -5.86 -14.11 -4.66
CA HIS A 75 -7.31 -14.24 -4.90
C HIS A 75 -7.85 -13.10 -5.77
N TYR A 76 -7.38 -11.88 -5.51
CA TYR A 76 -7.84 -10.72 -6.28
C TYR A 76 -7.35 -10.76 -7.72
N ALA A 77 -6.11 -11.19 -7.97
CA ALA A 77 -5.57 -11.36 -9.31
C ALA A 77 -6.43 -12.33 -10.15
N GLU A 78 -6.92 -13.43 -9.56
CA GLU A 78 -7.82 -14.38 -10.22
C GLU A 78 -9.18 -13.78 -10.57
N SER A 79 -9.67 -12.86 -9.75
CA SER A 79 -11.00 -12.27 -9.88
C SER A 79 -11.11 -11.16 -10.93
N ILE A 80 -9.98 -10.68 -11.49
CA ILE A 80 -9.95 -9.61 -12.50
C ILE A 80 -9.78 -10.22 -13.88
N ASN A 81 -10.80 -10.06 -14.73
CA ASN A 81 -10.82 -10.65 -16.07
C ASN A 81 -10.26 -9.73 -17.17
N LYS A 82 -10.32 -8.40 -16.96
CA LYS A 82 -9.85 -7.42 -17.96
C LYS A 82 -8.48 -6.89 -17.57
N ARG A 83 -7.55 -6.87 -18.53
CA ARG A 83 -6.22 -6.27 -18.33
C ARG A 83 -6.34 -4.79 -18.00
N GLY A 84 -5.45 -4.30 -17.16
CA GLY A 84 -5.42 -2.90 -16.76
C GLY A 84 -4.29 -2.60 -15.80
N LEU A 85 -4.26 -1.38 -15.30
CA LEU A 85 -3.31 -0.95 -14.27
C LEU A 85 -3.87 -1.30 -12.89
N ILE A 86 -3.07 -1.96 -12.07
CA ILE A 86 -3.35 -2.27 -10.67
C ILE A 86 -2.48 -1.37 -9.81
N ILE A 87 -3.10 -0.52 -9.01
CA ILE A 87 -2.42 0.33 -8.03
C ILE A 87 -2.66 -0.24 -6.65
N ILE A 88 -1.58 -0.60 -5.95
CA ILE A 88 -1.63 -1.16 -4.60
C ILE A 88 -1.08 -0.12 -3.62
N LEU A 89 -1.87 0.19 -2.59
CA LEU A 89 -1.56 1.12 -1.52
C LEU A 89 -1.57 0.35 -0.20
N SER A 90 -0.40 0.06 0.36
CA SER A 90 -0.26 -0.76 1.57
C SER A 90 1.14 -0.60 2.16
N ASP A 91 1.31 -0.90 3.44
CA ASP A 91 2.64 -1.05 4.06
C ASP A 91 3.32 -2.39 3.73
N LEU A 92 2.56 -3.34 3.18
CA LEU A 92 3.04 -4.66 2.76
C LEU A 92 3.68 -5.47 3.91
N PHE A 93 3.25 -5.29 5.16
CA PHE A 93 3.80 -6.08 6.28
C PHE A 93 3.33 -7.54 6.24
N ASP A 94 4.07 -8.35 5.48
CA ASP A 94 3.94 -9.80 5.36
C ASP A 94 5.29 -10.37 4.90
N GLU A 95 5.40 -11.68 4.71
CA GLU A 95 6.62 -12.32 4.20
C GLU A 95 6.94 -11.83 2.76
N PRO A 96 8.11 -11.22 2.52
CA PRO A 96 8.43 -10.60 1.23
C PRO A 96 8.26 -11.53 0.03
N GLU A 97 8.64 -12.80 0.16
CA GLU A 97 8.52 -13.77 -0.93
C GLU A 97 7.06 -14.05 -1.30
N LYS A 98 6.18 -14.14 -0.31
CA LYS A 98 4.75 -14.35 -0.52
C LYS A 98 4.11 -13.13 -1.19
N ILE A 99 4.49 -11.92 -0.75
CA ILE A 99 4.04 -10.66 -1.36
C ILE A 99 4.44 -10.62 -2.84
N ILE A 100 5.73 -10.85 -3.13
CA ILE A 100 6.26 -10.82 -4.50
C ILE A 100 5.54 -11.84 -5.37
N ASN A 101 5.25 -13.04 -4.86
CA ASN A 101 4.50 -14.06 -5.59
C ASN A 101 3.06 -13.63 -5.90
N GLY A 102 2.37 -13.00 -4.95
CA GLY A 102 1.05 -12.41 -5.18
C GLY A 102 1.07 -11.32 -6.25
N LEU A 103 2.07 -10.43 -6.20
CA LEU A 103 2.24 -9.36 -7.19
C LEU A 103 2.56 -9.91 -8.59
N LYS A 104 3.39 -10.95 -8.70
CA LYS A 104 3.69 -11.65 -9.96
C LYS A 104 2.43 -12.19 -10.62
N HIS A 105 1.46 -12.64 -9.85
CA HIS A 105 0.23 -13.20 -10.39
C HIS A 105 -0.51 -12.18 -11.25
N PHE A 106 -0.60 -10.91 -10.84
CA PHE A 106 -1.15 -9.83 -11.67
C PHE A 106 -0.35 -9.66 -12.97
N ARG A 107 0.98 -9.69 -12.89
CA ARG A 107 1.85 -9.56 -14.08
C ARG A 107 1.63 -10.71 -15.06
N HIS A 108 1.56 -11.95 -14.58
CA HIS A 108 1.29 -13.11 -15.43
C HIS A 108 -0.05 -13.03 -16.14
N ARG A 109 -1.04 -12.39 -15.52
CA ARG A 109 -2.35 -12.14 -16.14
C ARG A 109 -2.36 -10.92 -17.07
N GLY A 110 -1.21 -10.29 -17.29
CA GLY A 110 -1.03 -9.18 -18.21
C GLY A 110 -1.42 -7.83 -17.67
N HIS A 111 -1.59 -7.69 -16.34
CA HIS A 111 -1.79 -6.37 -15.73
C HIS A 111 -0.47 -5.63 -15.58
N GLU A 112 -0.53 -4.31 -15.64
CA GLU A 112 0.52 -3.46 -15.12
C GLU A 112 0.32 -3.29 -13.62
N VAL A 113 1.43 -3.25 -12.88
CA VAL A 113 1.36 -3.20 -11.40
C VAL A 113 2.23 -2.07 -10.91
N LEU A 114 1.62 -1.21 -10.10
CA LEU A 114 2.26 -0.11 -9.41
C LEU A 114 1.98 -0.24 -7.91
N VAL A 115 3.02 -0.29 -7.13
CA VAL A 115 2.97 -0.48 -5.67
C VAL A 115 3.49 0.78 -4.98
N PHE A 116 2.66 1.40 -4.17
CA PHE A 116 3.04 2.43 -3.22
C PHE A 116 3.10 1.80 -1.82
N GLN A 117 4.31 1.59 -1.33
CA GLN A 117 4.54 1.08 0.00
C GLN A 117 4.57 2.24 0.98
N ILE A 118 3.55 2.33 1.85
CA ILE A 118 3.29 3.47 2.71
C ILE A 118 3.78 3.18 4.13
N PHE A 119 4.64 4.04 4.64
CA PHE A 119 5.18 3.98 5.99
C PHE A 119 4.91 5.26 6.79
N ASP A 120 4.81 5.11 8.10
CA ASP A 120 4.92 6.21 9.03
C ASP A 120 6.40 6.57 9.23
N GLU A 121 6.69 7.85 9.55
CA GLU A 121 8.05 8.30 9.78
C GLU A 121 8.72 7.54 10.94
N ASP A 122 7.97 7.25 12.01
CA ASP A 122 8.49 6.47 13.13
C ASP A 122 8.90 5.05 12.75
N GLU A 123 8.23 4.45 11.74
CA GLU A 123 8.60 3.15 11.20
C GLU A 123 9.89 3.20 10.39
N LEU A 124 10.14 4.30 9.68
CA LEU A 124 11.36 4.47 8.86
C LEU A 124 12.57 4.91 9.68
N GLU A 125 12.40 5.75 10.70
CA GLU A 125 13.49 6.39 11.42
C GLU A 125 13.67 5.89 12.86
N PHE A 126 12.69 5.19 13.41
CA PHE A 126 12.65 4.70 14.78
C PHE A 126 12.97 5.82 15.78
N LYS A 127 12.20 6.91 15.75
CA LYS A 127 12.40 8.13 16.55
C LYS A 127 11.99 8.00 18.03
N PHE A 128 12.02 6.81 18.60
CA PHE A 128 11.68 6.60 20.01
C PHE A 128 12.87 6.99 20.90
N ASN A 129 12.77 8.17 21.54
CA ASN A 129 13.86 8.73 22.36
C ASN A 129 13.74 8.41 23.86
N LYS A 130 12.66 7.75 24.30
CA LYS A 130 12.40 7.39 25.70
C LYS A 130 12.11 5.90 25.81
N ARG A 131 12.36 5.35 27.01
CA ARG A 131 11.95 3.98 27.35
C ARG A 131 10.48 3.81 26.99
N THR A 132 10.22 2.99 25.99
CA THR A 132 8.89 2.86 25.35
C THR A 132 8.40 1.45 25.57
N GLU A 133 7.15 1.32 25.95
CA GLU A 133 6.46 0.04 25.99
C GLU A 133 5.97 -0.27 24.58
N PHE A 134 6.54 -1.30 23.97
CA PHE A 134 6.08 -1.83 22.70
C PHE A 134 5.01 -2.87 22.98
N ILE A 135 3.83 -2.63 22.47
CA ILE A 135 2.71 -3.57 22.59
C ILE A 135 2.52 -4.21 21.21
N ASP A 136 2.72 -5.52 21.15
CA ASP A 136 2.32 -6.28 19.96
C ASP A 136 0.79 -6.24 19.86
N LYS A 137 0.27 -5.61 18.81
CA LYS A 137 -1.17 -5.48 18.61
C LYS A 137 -1.85 -6.80 18.27
N GLU A 138 -1.09 -7.82 17.89
CA GLU A 138 -1.64 -9.13 17.54
C GLU A 138 -1.68 -10.09 18.74
N THR A 139 -0.62 -10.11 19.52
CA THR A 139 -0.48 -11.02 20.67
C THR A 139 -0.81 -10.36 22.00
N GLY A 140 -0.79 -9.03 22.07
CA GLY A 140 -0.92 -8.26 23.31
C GLY A 140 0.33 -8.27 24.19
N GLU A 141 1.42 -8.92 23.73
CA GLU A 141 2.67 -8.96 24.47
C GLU A 141 3.28 -7.55 24.60
N ARG A 142 3.79 -7.28 25.80
CA ARG A 142 4.40 -5.99 26.15
C ARG A 142 5.89 -6.18 26.36
N ILE A 143 6.68 -5.51 25.57
CA ILE A 143 8.13 -5.49 25.70
C ILE A 143 8.56 -4.09 26.10
N THR A 144 8.98 -3.91 27.34
CA THR A 144 9.61 -2.65 27.79
C THR A 144 11.11 -2.80 27.59
N THR A 145 11.66 -2.07 26.64
CA THR A 145 13.08 -2.13 26.33
C THR A 145 13.66 -0.73 26.11
N ASP A 146 14.98 -0.65 26.20
CA ASP A 146 15.70 0.56 25.80
C ASP A 146 15.71 0.64 24.27
N PRO A 147 15.07 1.66 23.67
CA PRO A 147 14.98 1.81 22.21
C PRO A 147 16.35 1.80 21.52
N TRP A 148 17.38 2.27 22.20
CA TRP A 148 18.75 2.38 21.66
C TRP A 148 19.32 1.03 21.21
N HIS A 149 19.13 -0.01 21.99
CA HIS A 149 19.64 -1.35 21.66
C HIS A 149 18.89 -2.01 20.51
N LEU A 150 17.62 -1.65 20.31
CA LEU A 150 16.80 -2.21 19.22
C LEU A 150 16.89 -1.42 17.93
N ARG A 151 17.17 -0.11 18.01
CA ARG A 151 17.11 0.81 16.86
C ARG A 151 17.91 0.32 15.65
N ASN A 152 19.18 0.05 15.84
CA ASN A 152 20.05 -0.35 14.73
C ASN A 152 19.59 -1.65 14.08
N LYS A 153 19.23 -2.65 14.89
CA LYS A 153 18.74 -3.93 14.41
C LYS A 153 17.38 -3.81 13.72
N TYR A 154 16.51 -2.94 14.22
CA TYR A 154 15.22 -2.65 13.60
C TYR A 154 15.42 -1.98 12.24
N LEU A 155 16.20 -0.92 12.16
CA LEU A 155 16.46 -0.17 10.92
C LEU A 155 17.12 -1.06 9.86
N GLU A 156 18.06 -1.94 10.26
CA GLU A 156 18.66 -2.91 9.36
C GLU A 156 17.61 -3.88 8.79
N LYS A 157 16.74 -4.42 9.64
CA LYS A 157 15.65 -5.31 9.21
C LYS A 157 14.65 -4.60 8.30
N MET A 158 14.25 -3.37 8.65
CA MET A 158 13.34 -2.56 7.85
C MET A 158 13.93 -2.26 6.48
N LYS A 159 15.19 -1.83 6.43
CA LYS A 159 15.90 -1.61 5.18
C LYS A 159 15.97 -2.87 4.33
N LYS A 160 16.35 -4.00 4.93
CA LYS A 160 16.39 -5.30 4.24
C LYS A 160 15.02 -5.70 3.69
N PHE A 161 13.96 -5.47 4.45
CA PHE A 161 12.59 -5.73 4.02
C PHE A 161 12.21 -4.90 2.79
N ILE A 162 12.39 -3.58 2.85
CA ILE A 162 12.10 -2.66 1.73
C ILE A 162 12.94 -3.02 0.51
N ASP A 163 14.24 -3.25 0.69
CA ASP A 163 15.15 -3.62 -0.40
C ASP A 163 14.76 -4.95 -1.07
N THR A 164 14.30 -5.92 -0.28
CA THR A 164 13.85 -7.22 -0.80
C THR A 164 12.60 -7.07 -1.65
N ILE A 165 11.60 -6.31 -1.17
CA ILE A 165 10.39 -6.00 -1.94
C ILE A 165 10.74 -5.25 -3.23
N ASN A 166 11.58 -4.20 -3.14
CA ASN A 166 11.98 -3.40 -4.30
C ASN A 166 12.70 -4.26 -5.37
N LYS A 167 13.66 -5.08 -4.96
CA LYS A 167 14.35 -6.01 -5.86
C LYS A 167 13.38 -7.00 -6.51
N GLY A 168 12.49 -7.60 -5.72
CA GLY A 168 11.48 -8.52 -6.23
C GLY A 168 10.51 -7.86 -7.22
N CYS A 169 10.05 -6.65 -6.93
CA CYS A 169 9.22 -5.87 -7.84
C CYS A 169 9.95 -5.57 -9.15
N ARG A 170 11.17 -5.03 -9.07
CA ARG A 170 11.98 -4.67 -10.24
C ARG A 170 12.24 -5.88 -11.15
N SER A 171 12.60 -7.03 -10.58
CA SER A 171 12.85 -8.26 -11.32
C SER A 171 11.63 -8.78 -12.08
N ASN A 172 10.42 -8.38 -11.66
CA ASN A 172 9.15 -8.79 -12.26
C ASN A 172 8.45 -7.68 -13.05
N LYS A 173 9.17 -6.60 -13.39
CA LYS A 173 8.61 -5.43 -14.10
C LYS A 173 7.40 -4.83 -13.37
N ILE A 174 7.46 -4.78 -12.05
CA ILE A 174 6.49 -4.14 -11.17
C ILE A 174 7.12 -2.83 -10.68
N HIS A 175 6.39 -1.73 -10.81
CA HIS A 175 6.84 -0.47 -10.27
C HIS A 175 6.58 -0.41 -8.77
N HIS A 176 7.60 -0.02 -8.02
CA HIS A 176 7.53 0.11 -6.56
C HIS A 176 8.09 1.47 -6.15
N ALA A 177 7.35 2.14 -5.28
CA ALA A 177 7.76 3.39 -4.65
C ALA A 177 7.46 3.32 -3.15
N THR A 178 8.41 3.76 -2.33
CA THR A 178 8.23 3.93 -0.88
C THR A 178 7.78 5.36 -0.60
N ILE A 179 6.72 5.52 0.17
CA ILE A 179 6.12 6.80 0.54
C ILE A 179 6.09 6.92 2.06
N ASN A 180 6.50 8.08 2.56
CA ASN A 180 6.32 8.46 3.96
C ASN A 180 5.00 9.24 4.11
N THR A 181 4.23 8.98 5.17
CA THR A 181 2.99 9.73 5.44
C THR A 181 3.19 11.24 5.64
N ASN A 182 4.41 11.67 5.91
CA ASN A 182 4.79 13.09 5.97
C ASN A 182 5.14 13.69 4.60
N ASP A 183 5.30 12.85 3.55
CA ASP A 183 5.51 13.35 2.19
C ASP A 183 4.22 14.00 1.67
N SER A 184 4.38 15.06 0.85
CA SER A 184 3.23 15.63 0.14
C SER A 184 2.64 14.62 -0.85
N LEU A 185 1.32 14.66 -1.05
CA LEU A 185 0.66 13.82 -2.06
C LEU A 185 1.22 14.04 -3.46
N ASP A 186 1.70 15.24 -3.76
CA ASP A 186 2.27 15.60 -5.06
C ASP A 186 3.47 14.72 -5.43
N LYS A 187 4.25 14.28 -4.46
CA LYS A 187 5.38 13.37 -4.67
C LYS A 187 4.89 12.04 -5.25
N ALA A 188 3.89 11.42 -4.63
CA ALA A 188 3.32 10.16 -5.09
C ALA A 188 2.60 10.32 -6.43
N LEU A 189 1.88 11.43 -6.63
CA LEU A 189 1.22 11.74 -7.90
C LEU A 189 2.23 11.96 -9.02
N THR A 190 3.34 12.64 -8.75
CA THR A 190 4.42 12.84 -9.73
C THR A 190 5.07 11.50 -10.12
N GLU A 191 5.38 10.65 -9.15
CA GLU A 191 5.87 9.29 -9.39
C GLU A 191 4.91 8.50 -10.31
N PHE A 192 3.62 8.56 -10.02
CA PHE A 192 2.60 7.92 -10.85
C PHE A 192 2.61 8.45 -12.28
N LEU A 193 2.59 9.78 -12.46
CA LEU A 193 2.53 10.40 -13.79
C LEU A 193 3.79 10.13 -14.61
N LEU A 194 4.97 10.15 -13.98
CA LEU A 194 6.24 9.83 -14.65
C LEU A 194 6.26 8.37 -15.13
N LYS A 195 5.74 7.44 -14.34
CA LYS A 195 5.66 6.03 -14.73
C LYS A 195 4.66 5.83 -15.88
N ARG A 196 3.52 6.50 -15.83
CA ARG A 196 2.49 6.39 -16.87
C ARG A 196 2.95 6.90 -18.25
N LYS A 197 3.85 7.89 -18.31
CA LYS A 197 4.44 8.36 -19.59
C LYS A 197 5.33 7.30 -20.25
N ASN A 198 5.80 6.32 -19.51
CA ASN A 198 6.70 5.26 -19.99
C ASN A 198 5.99 3.92 -20.23
N ILE A 199 4.67 3.92 -20.14
CA ILE A 199 3.75 2.82 -20.42
C ILE A 199 3.04 3.11 -21.75
#